data_dba0f7d470167d9b78784fcffacdc7a1
#
_entry.id   dba0f7d470167d9b78784fcffacdc7a1
#
_cell.length_a   1.000
_cell.length_b   1.000
_cell.length_c   1.000
_cell.angle_alpha   90.00
_cell.angle_beta   90.00
_cell.angle_gamma   90.00
#
_symmetry.space_group_name_H-M   'P 1'
#
loop_
_entity.id
_entity.type
_entity.pdbx_description
1 polymer ?
#
loop_
_entity_poly.entity_id
_entity_poly.type
_entity_poly.pdbx_seq_one_letter_code
_entity_poly.pdbx_strand_id
1 'polypeptide(L)'
;EVSVAFAQGNVGKAKQIATAEDFSEMMQAAFRILKKGKDMEVYEMVDAIKALSEQKHTVYEYLDLFLVWFRDVLLFKATREMDGLVFRQEYNDIKNRADTSSYEGLENIIKAIETAKARLQANVNFDLTMELLFLTIREN
;
A
#
# COMPACT_ATOMS: atom_id res chain seq x y z
N GLU A 1 -7.51 10.74 -12.86
CA GLU A 1 -6.08 11.12 -12.87
C GLU A 1 -5.22 10.10 -12.15
N VAL A 2 -5.59 9.74 -10.93
CA VAL A 2 -4.82 8.76 -10.15
C VAL A 2 -4.79 7.42 -10.89
N SER A 3 -5.92 6.98 -11.44
CA SER A 3 -5.99 5.74 -12.22
C SER A 3 -5.06 5.77 -13.41
N VAL A 4 -5.01 6.89 -14.11
CA VAL A 4 -4.16 7.04 -15.30
C VAL A 4 -2.69 7.00 -14.91
N ALA A 5 -2.30 7.75 -13.87
CA ALA A 5 -0.93 7.78 -13.40
C ALA A 5 -0.46 6.39 -12.96
N PHE A 6 -1.29 5.67 -12.23
CA PHE A 6 -0.97 4.33 -11.76
C PHE A 6 -0.88 3.34 -12.92
N ALA A 7 -1.83 3.39 -13.86
CA ALA A 7 -1.86 2.49 -15.01
C ALA A 7 -0.65 2.69 -15.91
N GLN A 8 -0.17 3.93 -16.06
CA GLN A 8 1.00 4.21 -16.87
C GLN A 8 2.25 3.52 -16.32
N GLY A 9 2.34 3.38 -15.01
CA GLY A 9 3.45 2.69 -14.37
C GLY A 9 3.31 1.17 -14.35
N ASN A 10 2.09 0.65 -14.57
CA ASN A 10 1.81 -0.78 -14.44
C ASN A 10 0.80 -1.26 -15.48
N VAL A 11 1.14 -1.07 -16.75
CA VAL A 11 0.23 -1.37 -17.86
C VAL A 11 -0.29 -2.81 -17.84
N GLY A 12 0.59 -3.78 -17.59
CA GLY A 12 0.20 -5.19 -17.53
C GLY A 12 -0.80 -5.49 -16.43
N LYS A 13 -0.66 -4.82 -15.27
CA LYS A 13 -1.55 -5.04 -14.14
C LYS A 13 -2.88 -4.31 -14.31
N ALA A 14 -2.85 -3.13 -14.91
CA ALA A 14 -4.07 -2.37 -15.16
C ALA A 14 -5.07 -3.17 -15.99
N LYS A 15 -4.59 -4.03 -16.86
CA LYS A 15 -5.45 -4.87 -17.68
C LYS A 15 -6.23 -5.93 -16.90
N GLN A 16 -5.77 -6.26 -15.68
CA GLN A 16 -6.43 -7.24 -14.82
C GLN A 16 -7.60 -6.64 -14.04
N ILE A 17 -7.70 -5.31 -14.03
CA ILE A 17 -8.77 -4.60 -13.34
C ILE A 17 -9.89 -4.37 -14.34
N ALA A 18 -11.02 -5.03 -14.12
CA ALA A 18 -12.10 -5.11 -15.12
C ALA A 18 -12.69 -3.76 -15.48
N THR A 19 -12.87 -2.85 -14.49
CA THR A 19 -13.50 -1.56 -14.73
C THR A 19 -12.84 -0.48 -13.88
N ALA A 20 -13.10 0.79 -14.25
CA ALA A 20 -12.65 1.93 -13.43
C ALA A 20 -13.30 1.91 -12.05
N GLU A 21 -14.53 1.40 -11.96
CA GLU A 21 -15.24 1.26 -10.69
C GLU A 21 -14.54 0.25 -9.78
N ASP A 22 -14.16 -0.90 -10.33
CA ASP A 22 -13.42 -1.93 -9.58
C ASP A 22 -12.10 -1.37 -9.08
N PHE A 23 -11.40 -0.60 -9.90
CA PHE A 23 -10.14 0.03 -9.51
C PHE A 23 -10.37 1.04 -8.38
N SER A 24 -11.43 1.84 -8.48
CA SER A 24 -11.78 2.81 -7.45
C SER A 24 -12.08 2.13 -6.12
N GLU A 25 -12.81 1.03 -6.13
CA GLU A 25 -13.13 0.27 -4.92
C GLU A 25 -11.86 -0.31 -4.30
N MET A 26 -10.96 -0.83 -5.13
CA MET A 26 -9.68 -1.36 -4.67
C MET A 26 -8.85 -0.27 -4.01
N MET A 27 -8.77 0.91 -4.62
CA MET A 27 -8.05 2.04 -4.06
C MET A 27 -8.60 2.44 -2.71
N GLN A 28 -9.93 2.52 -2.59
CA GLN A 28 -10.54 2.89 -1.32
C GLN A 28 -10.27 1.85 -0.24
N ALA A 29 -10.32 0.57 -0.59
CA ALA A 29 -9.99 -0.50 0.36
C ALA A 29 -8.54 -0.41 0.82
N ALA A 30 -7.61 -0.17 -0.11
CA ALA A 30 -6.21 0.01 0.21
C ALA A 30 -5.99 1.22 1.12
N PHE A 31 -6.63 2.34 0.80
CA PHE A 31 -6.50 3.55 1.59
C PHE A 31 -7.04 3.38 3.01
N ARG A 32 -8.14 2.63 3.19
CA ARG A 32 -8.65 2.37 4.54
C ARG A 32 -7.60 1.67 5.40
N ILE A 33 -6.88 0.72 4.83
CA ILE A 33 -5.81 0.02 5.54
C ILE A 33 -4.64 0.98 5.82
N LEU A 34 -4.22 1.73 4.81
CA LEU A 34 -3.05 2.61 4.90
C LEU A 34 -3.28 3.77 5.86
N LYS A 35 -4.49 4.32 5.90
CA LYS A 35 -4.82 5.45 6.79
C LYS A 35 -4.83 5.05 8.26
N LYS A 36 -5.15 3.79 8.57
CA LYS A 36 -5.03 3.29 9.94
C LYS A 36 -3.58 3.31 10.41
N GLY A 37 -2.67 2.91 9.52
CA GLY A 37 -1.23 3.00 9.79
C GLY A 37 -0.83 2.38 11.10
N LYS A 38 -0.21 3.20 11.96
CA LYS A 38 0.28 2.75 13.26
C LYS A 38 -0.83 2.48 14.27
N ASP A 39 -2.02 3.00 14.02
CA ASP A 39 -3.17 2.84 14.92
C ASP A 39 -3.98 1.57 14.65
N MET A 40 -3.54 0.77 13.69
CA MET A 40 -4.24 -0.47 13.34
C MET A 40 -4.18 -1.47 14.49
N GLU A 41 -5.37 -1.90 14.93
CA GLU A 41 -5.46 -2.94 15.96
C GLU A 41 -5.21 -4.33 15.36
N VAL A 42 -4.84 -5.29 16.22
CA VAL A 42 -4.57 -6.65 15.74
C VAL A 42 -5.77 -7.25 15.02
N TYR A 43 -6.98 -7.05 15.56
CA TYR A 43 -8.18 -7.61 14.91
C TYR A 43 -8.45 -6.98 13.54
N GLU A 44 -8.12 -5.69 13.38
CA GLU A 44 -8.25 -5.02 12.09
C GLU A 44 -7.27 -5.59 11.07
N MET A 45 -6.07 -5.90 11.53
CA MET A 45 -5.04 -6.53 10.71
C MET A 45 -5.50 -7.92 10.24
N VAL A 46 -6.02 -8.71 11.17
CA VAL A 46 -6.52 -10.06 10.86
C VAL A 46 -7.65 -9.98 9.84
N ASP A 47 -8.59 -9.05 10.04
CA ASP A 47 -9.71 -8.87 9.12
C ASP A 47 -9.25 -8.45 7.72
N ALA A 48 -8.28 -7.55 7.65
CA ALA A 48 -7.74 -7.08 6.37
C ALA A 48 -7.04 -8.24 5.63
N ILE A 49 -6.25 -9.03 6.33
CA ILE A 49 -5.56 -10.17 5.72
C ILE A 49 -6.57 -11.20 5.21
N LYS A 50 -7.61 -11.46 6.00
CA LYS A 50 -8.67 -12.38 5.59
C LYS A 50 -9.36 -11.89 4.31
N ALA A 51 -9.69 -10.61 4.25
CA ALA A 51 -10.32 -10.05 3.07
C ALA A 51 -9.43 -10.18 1.84
N LEU A 52 -8.12 -9.91 1.99
CA LEU A 52 -7.17 -10.05 0.90
C LEU A 52 -6.97 -11.51 0.50
N SER A 53 -7.06 -12.44 1.46
CA SER A 53 -6.91 -13.87 1.16
C SER A 53 -8.03 -14.40 0.28
N GLU A 54 -9.18 -13.77 0.33
CA GLU A 54 -10.32 -14.14 -0.51
C GLU A 54 -10.17 -13.66 -1.95
N GLN A 55 -9.19 -12.78 -2.20
CA GLN A 55 -8.92 -12.20 -3.51
C GLN A 55 -7.43 -12.25 -3.82
N LYS A 56 -6.83 -13.42 -3.64
CA LYS A 56 -5.37 -13.57 -3.80
C LYS A 56 -4.86 -13.14 -5.18
N HIS A 57 -5.70 -13.26 -6.21
CA HIS A 57 -5.31 -12.86 -7.56
C HIS A 57 -5.11 -11.34 -7.70
N THR A 58 -5.64 -10.54 -6.79
CA THR A 58 -5.49 -9.09 -6.81
C THR A 58 -4.50 -8.57 -5.77
N VAL A 59 -3.87 -9.45 -4.98
CA VAL A 59 -3.00 -9.01 -3.90
C VAL A 59 -1.83 -8.18 -4.40
N TYR A 60 -1.29 -8.50 -5.58
CA TYR A 60 -0.15 -7.75 -6.11
C TYR A 60 -0.54 -6.32 -6.44
N GLU A 61 -1.76 -6.10 -6.91
CA GLU A 61 -2.26 -4.75 -7.16
C GLU A 61 -2.37 -3.95 -5.87
N TYR A 62 -2.85 -4.59 -4.79
CA TYR A 62 -2.87 -3.96 -3.46
C TYR A 62 -1.46 -3.59 -3.00
N LEU A 63 -0.52 -4.51 -3.18
CA LEU A 63 0.87 -4.25 -2.77
C LEU A 63 1.49 -3.13 -3.59
N ASP A 64 1.16 -3.03 -4.87
CA ASP A 64 1.62 -1.92 -5.70
C ASP A 64 1.03 -0.59 -5.24
N LEU A 65 -0.25 -0.57 -4.84
CA LEU A 65 -0.85 0.64 -4.28
C LEU A 65 -0.17 1.05 -2.98
N PHE A 66 0.13 0.08 -2.12
CA PHE A 66 0.87 0.33 -0.88
C PHE A 66 2.24 0.93 -1.19
N LEU A 67 2.91 0.40 -2.19
CA LEU A 67 4.25 0.85 -2.57
C LEU A 67 4.21 2.31 -3.05
N VAL A 68 3.23 2.66 -3.89
CA VAL A 68 3.07 4.03 -4.36
C VAL A 68 2.76 4.97 -3.20
N TRP A 69 1.89 4.54 -2.27
CA TRP A 69 1.57 5.33 -1.08
C TRP A 69 2.82 5.67 -0.28
N PHE A 70 3.63 4.67 0.06
CA PHE A 70 4.81 4.92 0.88
C PHE A 70 5.91 5.66 0.14
N ARG A 71 5.96 5.54 -1.18
CA ARG A 71 6.85 6.39 -2.00
C ARG A 71 6.39 7.85 -1.95
N ASP A 72 5.07 8.07 -2.00
CA ASP A 72 4.52 9.41 -1.82
C ASP A 72 4.86 9.97 -0.45
N VAL A 73 4.72 9.17 0.61
CA VAL A 73 5.06 9.57 1.97
C VAL A 73 6.53 9.98 2.05
N LEU A 74 7.40 9.16 1.49
CA LEU A 74 8.84 9.41 1.52
C LEU A 74 9.18 10.68 0.73
N LEU A 75 8.60 10.84 -0.45
CA LEU A 75 8.81 12.03 -1.28
C LEU A 75 8.34 13.28 -0.56
N PHE A 76 7.14 13.24 0.03
CA PHE A 76 6.63 14.38 0.77
C PHE A 76 7.50 14.71 1.98
N LYS A 77 7.98 13.69 2.69
CA LYS A 77 8.86 13.88 3.83
C LYS A 77 10.14 14.64 3.42
N ALA A 78 10.66 14.33 2.26
CA ALA A 78 11.89 14.94 1.75
C ALA A 78 11.69 16.34 1.19
N THR A 79 10.60 16.56 0.47
CA THR A 79 10.39 17.81 -0.29
C THR A 79 9.41 18.77 0.34
N ARG A 80 8.47 18.26 1.13
CA ARG A 80 7.34 19.01 1.69
C ARG A 80 6.44 19.63 0.61
N GLU A 81 6.43 19.07 -0.58
CA GLU A 81 5.63 19.55 -1.70
C GLU A 81 4.61 18.51 -2.14
N MET A 82 3.40 18.96 -2.43
CA MET A 82 2.32 18.11 -2.90
C MET A 82 2.42 17.74 -4.37
N ASP A 83 3.11 18.56 -5.14
CA ASP A 83 3.04 18.47 -6.61
C ASP A 83 3.57 17.17 -7.18
N GLY A 84 4.48 16.53 -6.51
CA GLY A 84 5.05 15.25 -6.98
C GLY A 84 4.29 14.01 -6.55
N LEU A 85 3.22 14.17 -5.76
CA LEU A 85 2.50 13.01 -5.22
C LEU A 85 1.54 12.42 -6.25
N VAL A 86 1.46 11.10 -6.27
CA VAL A 86 0.48 10.39 -7.08
C VAL A 86 -0.91 10.52 -6.43
N PHE A 87 -0.99 10.35 -5.11
CA PHE A 87 -2.26 10.39 -4.37
C PHE A 87 -2.46 11.72 -3.68
N ARG A 88 -2.48 12.81 -4.45
CA ARG A 88 -2.57 14.17 -3.92
C ARG A 88 -3.80 14.41 -3.03
N GLN A 89 -4.93 13.78 -3.36
CA GLN A 89 -6.15 13.97 -2.60
C GLN A 89 -6.07 13.35 -1.21
N GLU A 90 -5.06 12.50 -0.97
CA GLU A 90 -4.81 11.90 0.33
C GLU A 90 -3.68 12.62 1.08
N TYR A 91 -3.45 13.87 0.74
CA TYR A 91 -2.35 14.68 1.28
C TYR A 91 -2.30 14.70 2.81
N ASN A 92 -3.44 14.88 3.46
CA ASN A 92 -3.46 14.99 4.93
C ASN A 92 -2.93 13.72 5.60
N ASP A 93 -3.33 12.57 5.10
CA ASP A 93 -2.88 11.29 5.65
C ASP A 93 -1.43 11.00 5.29
N ILE A 94 -1.01 11.36 4.08
CA ILE A 94 0.38 11.22 3.65
C ILE A 94 1.28 12.09 4.53
N LYS A 95 0.87 13.34 4.77
CA LYS A 95 1.61 14.25 5.63
C LYS A 95 1.72 13.70 7.06
N ASN A 96 0.61 13.22 7.60
CA ASN A 96 0.60 12.67 8.94
C ASN A 96 1.58 11.50 9.05
N ARG A 97 1.58 10.61 8.06
CA ARG A 97 2.51 9.48 8.07
C ARG A 97 3.96 9.95 7.93
N ALA A 98 4.21 10.93 7.08
CA ALA A 98 5.55 11.50 6.92
C ALA A 98 6.07 12.09 8.22
N ASP A 99 5.17 12.74 8.99
CA ASP A 99 5.55 13.37 10.24
C ASP A 99 5.75 12.39 11.40
N THR A 100 5.16 11.20 11.30
CA THR A 100 5.21 10.20 12.37
C THR A 100 6.15 9.02 12.09
N SER A 101 6.79 9.00 10.94
CA SER A 101 7.70 7.91 10.56
C SER A 101 9.07 8.48 10.21
N SER A 102 10.11 7.72 10.55
CA SER A 102 11.48 8.09 10.16
C SER A 102 11.76 7.67 8.73
N TYR A 103 12.81 8.22 8.12
CA TYR A 103 13.25 7.77 6.80
C TYR A 103 13.60 6.30 6.81
N GLU A 104 14.30 5.85 7.84
CA GLU A 104 14.64 4.43 7.99
C GLU A 104 13.38 3.56 8.07
N GLY A 105 12.40 3.99 8.86
CA GLY A 105 11.13 3.28 8.98
C GLY A 105 10.41 3.16 7.66
N LEU A 106 10.35 4.25 6.90
CA LEU A 106 9.71 4.25 5.59
C LEU A 106 10.42 3.35 4.60
N GLU A 107 11.76 3.35 4.62
CA GLU A 107 12.53 2.44 3.78
C GLU A 107 12.30 0.99 4.18
N ASN A 108 12.19 0.70 5.47
CA ASN A 108 11.88 -0.64 5.96
C ASN A 108 10.53 -1.11 5.43
N ILE A 109 9.53 -0.24 5.42
CA ILE A 109 8.20 -0.57 4.90
C ILE A 109 8.27 -0.88 3.40
N ILE A 110 8.96 -0.05 2.63
CA ILE A 110 9.08 -0.25 1.19
C ILE A 110 9.76 -1.59 0.89
N LYS A 111 10.84 -1.89 1.62
CA LYS A 111 11.52 -3.19 1.48
C LYS A 111 10.62 -4.35 1.88
N ALA A 112 9.81 -4.17 2.92
CA ALA A 112 8.89 -5.21 3.38
C ALA A 112 7.82 -5.50 2.33
N ILE A 113 7.32 -4.49 1.64
CA ILE A 113 6.36 -4.69 0.55
C ILE A 113 6.99 -5.51 -0.57
N GLU A 114 8.20 -5.15 -0.98
CA GLU A 114 8.92 -5.88 -2.03
C GLU A 114 9.23 -7.32 -1.60
N THR A 115 9.60 -7.51 -0.34
CA THR A 115 9.84 -8.84 0.21
C THR A 115 8.57 -9.68 0.23
N ALA A 116 7.44 -9.07 0.60
CA ALA A 116 6.15 -9.76 0.59
C ALA A 116 5.80 -10.23 -0.82
N LYS A 117 6.00 -9.38 -1.82
CA LYS A 117 5.75 -9.76 -3.21
C LYS A 117 6.60 -10.97 -3.61
N ALA A 118 7.89 -10.95 -3.26
CA ALA A 118 8.79 -12.06 -3.58
C ALA A 118 8.38 -13.35 -2.87
N ARG A 119 7.99 -13.26 -1.61
CA ARG A 119 7.53 -14.42 -0.84
C ARG A 119 6.27 -15.04 -1.44
N LEU A 120 5.31 -14.20 -1.83
CA LEU A 120 4.08 -14.70 -2.45
C LEU A 120 4.38 -15.37 -3.80
N GLN A 121 5.31 -14.82 -4.57
CA GLN A 121 5.72 -15.41 -5.83
C GLN A 121 6.41 -16.76 -5.61
N ALA A 122 7.06 -16.94 -4.47
CA ALA A 122 7.71 -18.19 -4.10
C ALA A 122 6.79 -19.14 -3.34
N ASN A 123 5.50 -18.86 -3.31
CA ASN A 123 4.47 -19.68 -2.66
C ASN A 123 4.68 -19.85 -1.14
N VAL A 124 5.25 -18.84 -0.49
CA VAL A 124 5.30 -18.80 0.96
C VAL A 124 3.89 -18.58 1.49
N ASN A 125 3.61 -19.07 2.68
CA ASN A 125 2.29 -18.98 3.29
C ASN A 125 1.74 -17.54 3.23
N PHE A 126 0.52 -17.40 2.70
CA PHE A 126 -0.09 -16.09 2.46
C PHE A 126 -0.28 -15.32 3.76
N ASP A 127 -0.92 -15.94 4.75
CA ASP A 127 -1.25 -15.26 6.00
C ASP A 127 0.00 -14.80 6.72
N LEU A 128 1.01 -15.66 6.82
CA LEU A 128 2.26 -15.31 7.47
C LEU A 128 2.95 -14.15 6.75
N THR A 129 3.00 -14.22 5.42
CA THR A 129 3.62 -13.16 4.62
C THR A 129 2.97 -11.81 4.86
N MET A 130 1.64 -11.79 4.85
CA MET A 130 0.88 -10.55 5.03
C MET A 130 0.95 -10.05 6.46
N GLU A 131 0.96 -10.96 7.44
CA GLU A 131 1.12 -10.57 8.85
C GLU A 131 2.45 -9.87 9.08
N LEU A 132 3.53 -10.43 8.54
CA LEU A 132 4.85 -9.81 8.67
C LEU A 132 4.89 -8.43 8.02
N LEU A 133 4.26 -8.29 6.86
CA LEU A 133 4.20 -7.00 6.18
C LEU A 133 3.44 -5.97 7.01
N PHE A 134 2.24 -6.35 7.48
CA PHE A 134 1.40 -5.41 8.23
C PHE A 134 2.03 -5.02 9.55
N LEU A 135 2.72 -5.95 10.21
CA LEU A 135 3.46 -5.62 11.43
C LEU A 135 4.57 -4.60 11.16
N THR A 136 5.28 -4.77 10.05
CA THR A 136 6.32 -3.82 9.67
C THR A 136 5.73 -2.43 9.40
N ILE A 137 4.59 -2.37 8.70
CA ILE A 137 3.92 -1.10 8.44
C ILE A 137 3.49 -0.44 9.74
N ARG A 138 2.97 -1.22 10.67
CA ARG A 138 2.48 -0.71 11.96
C ARG A 138 3.61 -0.20 12.84
N GLU A 139 4.74 -0.89 12.84
CA GLU A 139 5.87 -0.58 13.74
C GLU A 139 6.78 0.53 13.24
N ASN A 140 6.67 0.91 11.99
CA ASN A 140 7.54 1.92 11.38
C ASN A 140 6.79 3.15 10.92
#